data_63cc8bb9f09fc21c54588fb3bc57207c
#
_entry.id   63cc8bb9f09fc21c54588fb3bc57207c
#
_cell.length_a   1.000
_cell.length_b   1.000
_cell.length_c   1.000
_cell.angle_alpha   90.00
_cell.angle_beta   90.00
_cell.angle_gamma   90.00
#
_symmetry.space_group_name_H-M   'P 1'
#
loop_
_entity.id
_entity.type
_entity.pdbx_description
1 polymer ?
#
loop_
_entity_poly.entity_id
_entity_poly.type
_entity_poly.pdbx_seq_one_letter_code
_entity_poly.pdbx_strand_id
1 'polypeptide(L)'
;CKTQIAINLRSYAFSCLNADIVLITSFLEGFADNCLVDLDNDFLKIPIVSIFYDLIPLINPSLYLNNNPQFAKYYRLKLEKIKYLDGLLAISESSAKEAIKYLNYKPNNIINISSACNKETFNTTRDIEFTLSDVLKKYTPFILYSGASDPRKNINRLLKAYSQLPQDLKHYKLVLVGKLLVPELKLINRWMKDLNIQLENVYITGYISDTDLVSLYRQCSLFVFPSLHEG
;
A
#
# COMPACT_ATOMS: atom_id res chain seq x y z
N CYS A 1 -29.88 -13.05 3.35
CA CYS A 1 -30.50 -13.90 2.33
C CYS A 1 -29.95 -13.61 0.92
N LYS A 2 -30.03 -12.37 0.38
CA LYS A 2 -29.56 -12.04 -0.97
C LYS A 2 -28.06 -12.31 -1.19
N THR A 3 -27.23 -11.95 -0.23
CA THR A 3 -25.77 -12.18 -0.30
C THR A 3 -25.42 -13.66 -0.37
N GLN A 4 -26.08 -14.52 0.42
CA GLN A 4 -25.83 -15.96 0.38
C GLN A 4 -26.26 -16.59 -0.96
N ILE A 5 -27.37 -16.15 -1.52
CA ILE A 5 -27.79 -16.59 -2.86
C ILE A 5 -26.74 -16.22 -3.90
N ALA A 6 -26.22 -15.00 -3.85
CA ALA A 6 -25.19 -14.55 -4.77
C ALA A 6 -23.87 -15.33 -4.60
N ILE A 7 -23.46 -15.66 -3.37
CA ILE A 7 -22.30 -16.52 -3.10
C ILE A 7 -22.51 -17.91 -3.74
N ASN A 8 -23.68 -18.51 -3.51
CA ASN A 8 -23.98 -19.85 -4.02
C ASN A 8 -24.02 -19.88 -5.56
N LEU A 9 -24.66 -18.89 -6.20
CA LEU A 9 -24.68 -18.77 -7.67
C LEU A 9 -23.28 -18.59 -8.25
N ARG A 10 -22.45 -17.76 -7.61
CA ARG A 10 -21.06 -17.56 -8.04
C ARG A 10 -20.26 -18.85 -7.88
N SER A 11 -20.39 -19.54 -6.76
CA SER A 11 -19.71 -20.81 -6.51
C SER A 11 -20.15 -21.88 -7.52
N TYR A 12 -21.44 -21.93 -7.84
CA TYR A 12 -21.95 -22.80 -8.90
C TYR A 12 -21.32 -22.46 -10.26
N ALA A 13 -21.28 -21.18 -10.64
CA ALA A 13 -20.67 -20.77 -11.90
C ALA A 13 -19.19 -21.19 -11.99
N PHE A 14 -18.42 -21.03 -10.91
CA PHE A 14 -17.04 -21.49 -10.86
C PHE A 14 -16.91 -23.01 -10.95
N SER A 15 -17.83 -23.78 -10.33
CA SER A 15 -17.82 -25.23 -10.42
C SER A 15 -18.03 -25.76 -11.85
N CYS A 16 -18.69 -24.97 -12.70
CA CYS A 16 -18.91 -25.31 -14.11
C CYS A 16 -17.71 -25.02 -15.04
N LEU A 17 -16.66 -24.35 -14.53
CA LEU A 17 -15.51 -23.93 -15.36
C LEU A 17 -14.42 -25.00 -15.49
N ASN A 18 -14.55 -26.16 -14.84
CA ASN A 18 -13.51 -27.22 -14.79
C ASN A 18 -12.12 -26.64 -14.43
N ALA A 19 -12.07 -25.68 -13.51
CA ALA A 19 -10.82 -25.08 -13.07
C ALA A 19 -10.13 -25.98 -12.03
N ASP A 20 -8.80 -26.02 -12.06
CA ASP A 20 -7.99 -26.75 -11.08
C ASP A 20 -7.87 -25.99 -9.76
N ILE A 21 -7.97 -24.65 -9.81
CA ILE A 21 -7.82 -23.73 -8.67
C ILE A 21 -8.56 -22.42 -8.90
N VAL A 22 -9.08 -21.81 -7.84
CA VAL A 22 -9.61 -20.45 -7.86
C VAL A 22 -8.64 -19.52 -7.15
N LEU A 23 -8.17 -18.49 -7.86
CA LEU A 23 -7.34 -17.43 -7.31
C LEU A 23 -8.20 -16.19 -7.04
N ILE A 24 -8.24 -15.75 -5.77
CA ILE A 24 -8.83 -14.48 -5.37
C ILE A 24 -7.69 -13.47 -5.23
N THR A 25 -7.68 -12.45 -6.07
CA THR A 25 -6.60 -11.46 -6.11
C THR A 25 -6.62 -10.47 -4.94
N SER A 26 -7.80 -10.23 -4.34
CA SER A 26 -7.95 -9.40 -3.13
C SER A 26 -9.18 -9.84 -2.33
N PHE A 27 -8.94 -10.60 -1.24
CA PHE A 27 -10.02 -11.17 -0.43
C PHE A 27 -10.71 -10.16 0.48
N LEU A 28 -9.99 -9.10 0.89
CA LEU A 28 -10.48 -8.11 1.84
C LEU A 28 -11.30 -6.97 1.19
N GLU A 29 -11.46 -7.00 -0.12
CA GLU A 29 -12.27 -6.04 -0.89
C GLU A 29 -13.78 -6.24 -0.68
N GLY A 30 -14.58 -5.23 -1.11
CA GLY A 30 -16.03 -5.29 -1.13
C GLY A 30 -16.73 -4.42 -0.09
N PHE A 31 -15.98 -3.71 0.77
CA PHE A 31 -16.59 -2.80 1.75
C PHE A 31 -17.15 -1.52 1.11
N ALA A 32 -16.41 -0.91 0.20
CA ALA A 32 -16.78 0.36 -0.43
C ALA A 32 -17.63 0.19 -1.69
N ASP A 33 -17.40 -0.87 -2.45
CA ASP A 33 -17.99 -1.11 -3.77
C ASP A 33 -18.99 -2.26 -3.79
N ASN A 34 -19.23 -2.90 -2.65
CA ASN A 34 -20.07 -4.10 -2.51
C ASN A 34 -19.64 -5.28 -3.41
N CYS A 35 -18.39 -5.34 -3.82
CA CYS A 35 -17.85 -6.45 -4.57
C CYS A 35 -17.95 -7.75 -3.76
N LEU A 36 -18.53 -8.77 -4.35
CA LEU A 36 -18.66 -10.07 -3.73
C LEU A 36 -17.45 -10.94 -4.07
N VAL A 37 -16.55 -11.12 -3.13
CA VAL A 37 -15.35 -11.97 -3.31
C VAL A 37 -15.47 -13.35 -2.63
N ASP A 38 -16.44 -13.50 -1.72
CA ASP A 38 -16.67 -14.76 -0.99
C ASP A 38 -17.14 -15.87 -1.93
N LEU A 39 -16.68 -17.08 -1.66
CA LEU A 39 -17.09 -18.32 -2.29
C LEU A 39 -17.52 -19.33 -1.22
N ASP A 40 -18.34 -20.29 -1.59
CA ASP A 40 -18.79 -21.38 -0.72
C ASP A 40 -17.88 -22.59 -0.95
N ASN A 41 -16.95 -22.86 -0.02
CA ASN A 41 -16.01 -23.93 -0.11
C ASN A 41 -16.66 -25.31 -0.04
N ASP A 42 -17.79 -25.43 0.66
CA ASP A 42 -18.53 -26.71 0.76
C ASP A 42 -19.14 -27.09 -0.58
N PHE A 43 -19.50 -26.11 -1.38
CA PHE A 43 -20.04 -26.29 -2.72
C PHE A 43 -18.94 -26.43 -3.78
N LEU A 44 -17.89 -25.60 -3.69
CA LEU A 44 -16.76 -25.60 -4.59
C LEU A 44 -15.71 -26.62 -4.12
N LYS A 45 -15.68 -27.80 -4.75
CA LYS A 45 -14.71 -28.86 -4.45
C LYS A 45 -13.35 -28.66 -5.12
N ILE A 46 -12.96 -27.41 -5.40
CA ILE A 46 -11.68 -27.04 -5.99
C ILE A 46 -10.95 -26.10 -5.02
N PRO A 47 -9.62 -26.16 -4.93
CA PRO A 47 -8.86 -25.33 -4.01
C PRO A 47 -9.08 -23.84 -4.28
N ILE A 48 -9.25 -23.06 -3.20
CA ILE A 48 -9.39 -21.61 -3.25
C ILE A 48 -8.19 -20.99 -2.56
N VAL A 49 -7.42 -20.21 -3.28
CA VAL A 49 -6.26 -19.46 -2.76
C VAL A 49 -6.46 -17.96 -2.92
N SER A 50 -5.81 -17.18 -2.08
CA SER A 50 -5.88 -15.71 -2.20
C SER A 50 -4.49 -15.07 -2.12
N ILE A 51 -4.29 -13.98 -2.89
CA ILE A 51 -3.19 -13.07 -2.63
C ILE A 51 -3.45 -12.40 -1.28
N PHE A 52 -2.43 -12.43 -0.43
CA PHE A 52 -2.48 -11.87 0.92
C PHE A 52 -1.51 -10.69 1.02
N TYR A 53 -2.07 -9.49 1.22
CA TYR A 53 -1.31 -8.25 1.23
C TYR A 53 -0.75 -7.97 2.62
N ASP A 54 -1.60 -7.71 3.61
CA ASP A 54 -1.18 -7.35 4.98
C ASP A 54 -2.34 -7.46 5.98
N LEU A 55 -2.00 -7.22 7.25
CA LEU A 55 -2.95 -7.09 8.35
C LEU A 55 -2.84 -5.71 9.03
N ILE A 56 -2.41 -4.69 8.29
CA ILE A 56 -2.21 -3.33 8.81
C ILE A 56 -3.41 -2.83 9.63
N PRO A 57 -4.68 -2.96 9.17
CA PRO A 57 -5.82 -2.53 9.98
C PRO A 57 -5.99 -3.31 11.27
N LEU A 58 -5.68 -4.61 11.30
CA LEU A 58 -5.75 -5.43 12.52
C LEU A 58 -4.67 -5.05 13.53
N ILE A 59 -3.46 -4.80 13.04
CA ILE A 59 -2.28 -4.52 13.87
C ILE A 59 -2.32 -3.08 14.41
N ASN A 60 -2.93 -2.15 13.65
CA ASN A 60 -3.07 -0.74 14.02
C ASN A 60 -4.55 -0.32 14.15
N PRO A 61 -5.34 -0.96 15.05
CA PRO A 61 -6.79 -0.75 15.10
C PRO A 61 -7.20 0.68 15.44
N SER A 62 -6.39 1.41 16.21
CA SER A 62 -6.64 2.81 16.54
C SER A 62 -6.66 3.73 15.32
N LEU A 63 -5.90 3.42 14.30
CA LEU A 63 -5.84 4.20 13.06
C LEU A 63 -6.97 3.83 12.08
N TYR A 64 -7.34 2.54 11.99
CA TYR A 64 -8.18 2.07 10.89
C TYR A 64 -9.53 1.52 11.33
N LEU A 65 -9.64 0.91 12.51
CA LEU A 65 -10.85 0.19 12.92
C LEU A 65 -11.68 0.95 13.95
N ASN A 66 -11.04 1.60 14.93
CA ASN A 66 -11.78 2.18 16.07
C ASN A 66 -12.71 3.31 15.66
N ASN A 67 -12.33 4.08 14.63
CA ASN A 67 -13.11 5.22 14.14
C ASN A 67 -14.13 4.83 13.04
N ASN A 68 -14.18 3.55 12.64
CA ASN A 68 -15.12 3.06 11.64
C ASN A 68 -15.68 1.67 12.05
N PRO A 69 -16.67 1.62 12.94
CA PRO A 69 -17.23 0.36 13.43
C PRO A 69 -17.81 -0.55 12.35
N GLN A 70 -18.35 0.03 11.27
CA GLN A 70 -18.89 -0.74 10.15
C GLN A 70 -17.78 -1.46 9.38
N PHE A 71 -16.72 -0.73 9.06
CA PHE A 71 -15.53 -1.34 8.44
C PHE A 71 -14.88 -2.36 9.37
N ALA A 72 -14.76 -2.07 10.66
CA ALA A 72 -14.19 -2.99 11.64
C ALA A 72 -14.95 -4.32 11.71
N LYS A 73 -16.30 -4.26 11.69
CA LYS A 73 -17.15 -5.47 11.65
C LYS A 73 -16.95 -6.26 10.35
N TYR A 74 -16.99 -5.56 9.21
CA TYR A 74 -16.76 -6.16 7.90
C TYR A 74 -15.37 -6.84 7.82
N TYR A 75 -14.32 -6.11 8.17
CA TYR A 75 -12.95 -6.58 8.10
C TYR A 75 -12.73 -7.83 8.97
N ARG A 76 -13.23 -7.84 10.21
CA ARG A 76 -13.12 -9.00 11.10
C ARG A 76 -13.84 -10.23 10.55
N LEU A 77 -15.05 -10.06 9.97
CA LEU A 77 -15.75 -11.15 9.32
C LEU A 77 -14.95 -11.74 8.14
N LYS A 78 -14.28 -10.88 7.37
CA LYS A 78 -13.40 -11.34 6.29
C LYS A 78 -12.19 -12.10 6.84
N LEU A 79 -11.57 -11.63 7.92
CA LEU A 79 -10.45 -12.32 8.56
C LEU A 79 -10.83 -13.71 9.08
N GLU A 80 -12.05 -13.88 9.59
CA GLU A 80 -12.52 -15.21 9.97
C GLU A 80 -12.65 -16.13 8.74
N LYS A 81 -13.17 -15.61 7.64
CA LYS A 81 -13.35 -16.39 6.41
C LYS A 81 -12.03 -16.76 5.72
N ILE A 82 -11.02 -15.89 5.78
CA ILE A 82 -9.72 -16.14 5.14
C ILE A 82 -9.05 -17.40 5.70
N LYS A 83 -9.36 -17.79 6.95
CA LYS A 83 -8.84 -18.98 7.60
C LYS A 83 -9.30 -20.29 6.94
N TYR A 84 -10.38 -20.24 6.18
CA TYR A 84 -10.94 -21.39 5.47
C TYR A 84 -10.47 -21.50 4.02
N LEU A 85 -9.63 -20.58 3.55
CA LEU A 85 -8.98 -20.71 2.25
C LEU A 85 -7.92 -21.81 2.29
N ASP A 86 -7.73 -22.50 1.18
CA ASP A 86 -6.78 -23.60 1.07
C ASP A 86 -5.32 -23.12 1.04
N GLY A 87 -5.09 -21.87 0.59
CA GLY A 87 -3.76 -21.29 0.60
C GLY A 87 -3.75 -19.76 0.54
N LEU A 88 -2.67 -19.18 1.06
CA LEU A 88 -2.36 -17.75 0.95
C LEU A 88 -1.06 -17.54 0.17
N LEU A 89 -1.12 -16.62 -0.78
CA LEU A 89 0.01 -16.16 -1.57
C LEU A 89 0.43 -14.79 -1.02
N ALA A 90 1.33 -14.80 -0.05
CA ALA A 90 1.76 -13.57 0.63
C ALA A 90 2.68 -12.75 -0.26
N ILE A 91 2.48 -11.42 -0.28
CA ILE A 91 3.30 -10.50 -1.08
C ILE A 91 4.71 -10.29 -0.51
N SER A 92 4.94 -10.72 0.72
CA SER A 92 6.23 -10.59 1.40
C SER A 92 6.37 -11.64 2.51
N GLU A 93 7.59 -11.83 2.98
CA GLU A 93 7.87 -12.63 4.19
C GLU A 93 7.24 -12.02 5.45
N SER A 94 7.14 -10.69 5.53
CA SER A 94 6.47 -9.97 6.60
C SER A 94 4.99 -10.32 6.64
N SER A 95 4.30 -10.21 5.50
CA SER A 95 2.88 -10.55 5.37
C SER A 95 2.61 -12.02 5.73
N ALA A 96 3.48 -12.95 5.29
CA ALA A 96 3.35 -14.36 5.64
C ALA A 96 3.44 -14.58 7.16
N LYS A 97 4.42 -13.96 7.83
CA LYS A 97 4.57 -14.01 9.29
C LYS A 97 3.37 -13.41 10.03
N GLU A 98 2.79 -12.34 9.49
CA GLU A 98 1.57 -11.73 10.05
C GLU A 98 0.38 -12.69 10.00
N ALA A 99 0.14 -13.34 8.87
CA ALA A 99 -0.94 -14.33 8.74
C ALA A 99 -0.77 -15.48 9.74
N ILE A 100 0.43 -16.01 9.90
CA ILE A 100 0.73 -17.07 10.87
C ILE A 100 0.49 -16.57 12.30
N LYS A 101 1.02 -15.40 12.64
CA LYS A 101 1.01 -14.85 13.99
C LYS A 101 -0.38 -14.40 14.45
N TYR A 102 -1.10 -13.68 13.61
CA TYR A 102 -2.34 -13.00 14.00
C TYR A 102 -3.61 -13.74 13.58
N LEU A 103 -3.55 -14.56 12.54
CA LEU A 103 -4.69 -15.38 12.10
C LEU A 103 -4.54 -16.85 12.51
N ASN A 104 -3.43 -17.28 13.08
CA ASN A 104 -3.08 -18.68 13.31
C ASN A 104 -3.17 -19.50 12.00
N TYR A 105 -2.81 -18.89 10.88
CA TYR A 105 -2.85 -19.55 9.59
C TYR A 105 -1.78 -20.65 9.52
N LYS A 106 -2.09 -21.77 8.82
CA LYS A 106 -1.19 -22.92 8.75
C LYS A 106 0.07 -22.56 7.94
N PRO A 107 1.29 -22.70 8.49
CA PRO A 107 2.51 -22.33 7.77
C PRO A 107 2.70 -23.05 6.43
N ASN A 108 2.27 -24.31 6.33
CA ASN A 108 2.39 -25.10 5.11
C ASN A 108 1.43 -24.67 3.99
N ASN A 109 0.43 -23.84 4.31
CA ASN A 109 -0.56 -23.35 3.35
C ASN A 109 -0.33 -21.89 2.97
N ILE A 110 0.84 -21.33 3.30
CA ILE A 110 1.21 -19.99 2.91
C ILE A 110 2.56 -19.99 2.19
N ILE A 111 2.62 -19.25 1.08
CA ILE A 111 3.83 -19.12 0.25
C ILE A 111 4.08 -17.64 0.02
N ASN A 112 5.31 -17.19 0.25
CA ASN A 112 5.75 -15.86 -0.16
C ASN A 112 5.98 -15.86 -1.67
N ILE A 113 5.15 -15.14 -2.41
CA ILE A 113 5.29 -14.94 -3.86
C ILE A 113 6.04 -13.67 -4.22
N SER A 114 6.37 -12.84 -3.21
CA SER A 114 6.95 -11.51 -3.36
C SER A 114 6.07 -10.55 -4.16
N SER A 115 6.48 -9.30 -4.22
CA SER A 115 5.87 -8.30 -5.10
C SER A 115 6.77 -8.09 -6.32
N ALA A 116 6.14 -7.82 -7.47
CA ALA A 116 6.85 -7.50 -8.70
C ALA A 116 6.65 -6.03 -9.08
N CYS A 117 7.60 -5.48 -9.81
CA CYS A 117 7.45 -4.18 -10.46
C CYS A 117 7.39 -4.35 -11.98
N ASN A 118 6.77 -3.38 -12.66
CA ASN A 118 6.77 -3.34 -14.11
C ASN A 118 8.18 -2.97 -14.62
N LYS A 119 8.92 -3.96 -15.13
CA LYS A 119 10.28 -3.78 -15.64
C LYS A 119 10.36 -2.92 -16.89
N GLU A 120 9.28 -2.76 -17.65
CA GLU A 120 9.24 -1.87 -18.82
C GLU A 120 9.21 -0.41 -18.38
N THR A 121 8.49 -0.11 -17.31
CA THR A 121 8.37 1.23 -16.74
C THR A 121 9.57 1.56 -15.85
N PHE A 122 9.87 0.68 -14.89
CA PHE A 122 10.96 0.86 -13.90
C PHE A 122 12.26 0.23 -14.41
N ASN A 123 12.77 0.75 -15.54
CA ASN A 123 14.01 0.31 -16.17
C ASN A 123 15.09 1.36 -15.98
N THR A 124 16.31 0.93 -15.62
CA THR A 124 17.45 1.83 -15.38
C THR A 124 18.13 2.30 -16.67
N THR A 125 17.91 1.63 -17.79
CA THR A 125 18.64 1.85 -19.07
C THR A 125 17.87 2.68 -20.09
N ARG A 126 16.57 2.94 -19.90
CA ARG A 126 15.75 3.66 -20.88
C ARG A 126 15.94 5.17 -20.71
N ASP A 127 16.29 5.87 -21.79
CA ASP A 127 16.23 7.33 -21.83
C ASP A 127 14.76 7.76 -21.76
N ILE A 128 14.41 8.52 -20.71
CA ILE A 128 13.05 8.99 -20.48
C ILE A 128 13.08 10.51 -20.59
N GLU A 129 12.33 11.05 -21.54
CA GLU A 129 12.05 12.49 -21.60
C GLU A 129 11.24 12.89 -20.35
N PHE A 130 11.68 13.96 -19.72
CA PHE A 130 11.23 14.34 -18.38
C PHE A 130 10.37 15.63 -18.44
N THR A 131 9.10 15.51 -18.11
CA THR A 131 8.15 16.63 -18.15
C THR A 131 8.31 17.60 -16.97
N LEU A 132 8.79 17.13 -15.81
CA LEU A 132 9.02 17.98 -14.63
C LEU A 132 10.41 18.65 -14.59
N SER A 133 11.20 18.57 -15.69
CA SER A 133 12.62 18.94 -15.71
C SER A 133 12.90 20.38 -15.19
N ASP A 134 12.10 21.35 -15.57
CA ASP A 134 12.37 22.76 -15.24
C ASP A 134 12.02 23.10 -13.79
N VAL A 135 10.97 22.47 -13.25
CA VAL A 135 10.61 22.62 -11.84
C VAL A 135 11.63 21.97 -10.93
N LEU A 136 12.10 20.78 -11.30
CA LEU A 136 13.04 20.02 -10.47
C LEU A 136 14.47 20.55 -10.51
N LYS A 137 14.91 21.20 -11.58
CA LYS A 137 16.21 21.89 -11.61
C LYS A 137 16.37 22.82 -10.43
N LYS A 138 15.28 23.48 -10.00
CA LYS A 138 15.25 24.37 -8.84
C LYS A 138 15.45 23.63 -7.51
N TYR A 139 15.13 22.33 -7.46
CA TYR A 139 15.19 21.52 -6.23
C TYR A 139 16.37 20.55 -6.19
N THR A 140 17.21 20.53 -7.19
CA THR A 140 18.41 19.68 -7.23
C THR A 140 19.57 20.34 -6.44
N PRO A 141 20.30 19.58 -5.59
CA PRO A 141 20.12 18.17 -5.25
C PRO A 141 18.97 17.95 -4.27
N PHE A 142 18.32 16.77 -4.31
CA PHE A 142 17.15 16.53 -3.45
C PHE A 142 17.11 15.13 -2.83
N ILE A 143 16.40 15.05 -1.70
CA ILE A 143 15.99 13.85 -1.01
C ILE A 143 14.55 13.55 -1.47
N LEU A 144 14.28 12.31 -1.89
CA LEU A 144 12.99 11.90 -2.40
C LEU A 144 12.22 11.05 -1.39
N TYR A 145 10.94 11.35 -1.23
CA TYR A 145 9.93 10.49 -0.62
C TYR A 145 8.82 10.24 -1.65
N SER A 146 8.34 9.01 -1.75
CA SER A 146 7.18 8.65 -2.56
C SER A 146 6.17 7.85 -1.74
N GLY A 147 4.91 8.28 -1.74
CA GLY A 147 3.83 7.59 -1.04
C GLY A 147 2.67 8.51 -0.68
N ALA A 148 1.60 7.92 -0.13
CA ALA A 148 0.48 8.66 0.43
C ALA A 148 0.81 9.26 1.81
N SER A 149 -0.10 10.05 2.36
CA SER A 149 0.04 10.69 3.68
C SER A 149 -0.55 9.88 4.83
N ASP A 150 -0.81 8.59 4.62
CA ASP A 150 -1.25 7.71 5.70
C ASP A 150 -0.30 7.84 6.92
N PRO A 151 -0.81 7.91 8.17
CA PRO A 151 0.03 8.11 9.36
C PRO A 151 1.18 7.10 9.49
N ARG A 152 0.99 5.84 9.04
CA ARG A 152 2.03 4.81 9.06
C ARG A 152 3.23 5.13 8.13
N LYS A 153 3.02 5.97 7.10
CA LYS A 153 4.08 6.42 6.19
C LYS A 153 5.05 7.42 6.85
N ASN A 154 4.69 7.93 8.03
CA ASN A 154 5.58 8.61 8.96
C ASN A 154 6.25 9.89 8.41
N ILE A 155 5.54 10.64 7.57
CA ILE A 155 6.04 11.90 6.96
C ILE A 155 6.46 12.90 8.05
N ASN A 156 5.74 12.96 9.18
CA ASN A 156 6.10 13.85 10.29
C ASN A 156 7.53 13.60 10.79
N ARG A 157 7.91 12.33 10.97
CA ARG A 157 9.28 12.00 11.41
C ARG A 157 10.31 12.28 10.33
N LEU A 158 9.96 12.11 9.04
CA LEU A 158 10.81 12.51 7.93
C LEU A 158 11.08 14.02 7.96
N LEU A 159 10.04 14.85 8.10
CA LEU A 159 10.19 16.31 8.22
C LEU A 159 11.04 16.68 9.44
N LYS A 160 10.82 16.02 10.58
CA LYS A 160 11.65 16.25 11.77
C LYS A 160 13.12 15.92 11.51
N ALA A 161 13.42 14.77 10.89
CA ALA A 161 14.78 14.41 10.53
C ALA A 161 15.40 15.40 9.54
N TYR A 162 14.63 15.83 8.52
CA TYR A 162 15.05 16.81 7.56
C TYR A 162 15.38 18.17 8.21
N SER A 163 14.57 18.63 9.17
CA SER A 163 14.83 19.88 9.90
C SER A 163 16.14 19.86 10.70
N GLN A 164 16.61 18.68 11.08
CA GLN A 164 17.81 18.44 11.88
C GLN A 164 19.07 18.18 11.05
N LEU A 165 18.98 18.29 9.72
CA LEU A 165 20.17 18.15 8.87
C LEU A 165 21.25 19.15 9.27
N PRO A 166 22.54 18.74 9.28
CA PRO A 166 23.70 19.63 9.48
C PRO A 166 23.71 20.75 8.43
N GLN A 167 24.37 21.86 8.77
CA GLN A 167 24.35 23.06 7.94
C GLN A 167 24.89 22.84 6.53
N ASP A 168 25.92 21.99 6.39
CA ASP A 168 26.52 21.59 5.12
C ASP A 168 25.58 20.75 4.23
N LEU A 169 24.56 20.09 4.81
CA LEU A 169 23.56 19.30 4.09
C LEU A 169 22.24 20.05 3.86
N LYS A 170 22.06 21.27 4.37
CA LYS A 170 20.82 22.06 4.19
C LYS A 170 20.54 22.51 2.77
N HIS A 171 21.51 22.37 1.88
CA HIS A 171 21.33 22.65 0.45
C HIS A 171 20.49 21.57 -0.25
N TYR A 172 20.39 20.34 0.31
CA TYR A 172 19.48 19.31 -0.21
C TYR A 172 18.02 19.73 0.01
N LYS A 173 17.24 19.69 -1.05
CA LYS A 173 15.79 19.93 -0.98
C LYS A 173 15.05 18.63 -0.67
N LEU A 174 13.79 18.73 -0.21
CA LEU A 174 12.93 17.56 0.03
C LEU A 174 11.81 17.55 -1.02
N VAL A 175 11.70 16.45 -1.76
CA VAL A 175 10.63 16.23 -2.74
C VAL A 175 9.69 15.16 -2.21
N LEU A 176 8.43 15.52 -2.01
CA LEU A 176 7.36 14.62 -1.55
C LEU A 176 6.43 14.33 -2.71
N VAL A 177 6.42 13.07 -3.14
CA VAL A 177 5.58 12.58 -4.25
C VAL A 177 4.39 11.82 -3.69
N GLY A 178 3.19 12.16 -4.14
CA GLY A 178 1.97 11.45 -3.83
C GLY A 178 0.75 12.36 -3.80
N LYS A 179 -0.41 11.76 -4.02
CA LYS A 179 -1.68 12.48 -3.92
C LYS A 179 -1.98 12.75 -2.45
N LEU A 180 -1.96 14.02 -2.07
CA LEU A 180 -2.33 14.49 -0.74
C LEU A 180 -3.69 15.18 -0.79
N LEU A 181 -4.56 14.87 0.15
CA LEU A 181 -5.83 15.57 0.32
C LEU A 181 -5.61 16.90 1.03
N VAL A 182 -6.57 17.82 0.90
CA VAL A 182 -6.47 19.17 1.51
C VAL A 182 -6.18 19.15 3.01
N PRO A 183 -6.81 18.29 3.84
CA PRO A 183 -6.50 18.21 5.27
C PRO A 183 -5.05 17.80 5.54
N GLU A 184 -4.53 16.88 4.74
CA GLU A 184 -3.17 16.34 4.84
C GLU A 184 -2.12 17.40 4.47
N LEU A 185 -2.37 18.15 3.39
CA LEU A 185 -1.52 19.29 3.01
C LEU A 185 -1.47 20.34 4.12
N LYS A 186 -2.62 20.67 4.75
CA LYS A 186 -2.66 21.58 5.89
C LYS A 186 -1.84 21.09 7.07
N LEU A 187 -1.90 19.78 7.33
CA LEU A 187 -1.16 19.15 8.42
C LEU A 187 0.36 19.17 8.15
N ILE A 188 0.79 18.82 6.93
CA ILE A 188 2.20 18.89 6.53
C ILE A 188 2.73 20.32 6.62
N ASN A 189 1.98 21.30 6.13
CA ASN A 189 2.36 22.72 6.21
C ASN A 189 2.48 23.20 7.67
N ARG A 190 1.61 22.73 8.56
CA ARG A 190 1.72 23.00 10.00
C ARG A 190 3.01 22.41 10.58
N TRP A 191 3.31 21.15 10.31
CA TRP A 191 4.54 20.50 10.77
C TRP A 191 5.79 21.23 10.25
N MET A 192 5.80 21.64 8.97
CA MET A 192 6.92 22.41 8.42
C MET A 192 7.10 23.73 9.15
N LYS A 193 6.01 24.44 9.44
CA LYS A 193 6.05 25.69 10.23
C LYS A 193 6.60 25.45 11.64
N ASP A 194 6.08 24.44 12.35
CA ASP A 194 6.49 24.10 13.72
C ASP A 194 7.98 23.68 13.79
N LEU A 195 8.51 23.14 12.70
CA LEU A 195 9.91 22.70 12.55
C LEU A 195 10.82 23.77 11.92
N ASN A 196 10.32 24.98 11.65
CA ASN A 196 11.04 26.06 10.95
C ASN A 196 11.61 25.64 9.58
N ILE A 197 10.92 24.76 8.86
CA ILE A 197 11.31 24.37 7.50
C ILE A 197 10.73 25.39 6.52
N GLN A 198 11.62 26.00 5.71
CA GLN A 198 11.22 26.97 4.69
C GLN A 198 10.46 26.27 3.56
N LEU A 199 9.34 26.84 3.08
CA LEU A 199 8.49 26.26 2.04
C LEU A 199 9.25 26.03 0.72
N GLU A 200 10.20 26.87 0.38
CA GLU A 200 11.06 26.78 -0.79
C GLU A 200 12.04 25.58 -0.75
N ASN A 201 12.18 24.93 0.41
CA ASN A 201 13.03 23.75 0.56
C ASN A 201 12.26 22.45 0.38
N VAL A 202 10.93 22.50 0.28
CA VAL A 202 10.08 21.30 0.15
C VAL A 202 9.19 21.46 -1.07
N TYR A 203 9.26 20.49 -1.97
CA TYR A 203 8.38 20.41 -3.13
C TYR A 203 7.40 19.24 -2.99
N ILE A 204 6.11 19.54 -3.02
CA ILE A 204 5.04 18.55 -2.99
C ILE A 204 4.46 18.46 -4.41
N THR A 205 4.71 17.33 -5.07
CA THR A 205 4.37 17.18 -6.50
C THR A 205 2.88 16.95 -6.74
N GLY A 206 2.16 16.38 -5.75
CA GLY A 206 0.88 15.75 -6.00
C GLY A 206 1.02 14.42 -6.74
N TYR A 207 -0.03 14.00 -7.44
CA TYR A 207 0.03 12.82 -8.30
C TYR A 207 0.85 13.14 -9.56
N ILE A 208 1.76 12.24 -9.91
CA ILE A 208 2.59 12.33 -11.12
C ILE A 208 2.51 11.02 -11.90
N SER A 209 2.95 11.03 -13.15
CA SER A 209 3.03 9.84 -13.98
C SER A 209 4.13 8.87 -13.48
N ASP A 210 4.02 7.60 -13.82
CA ASP A 210 5.06 6.62 -13.52
C ASP A 210 6.40 6.98 -14.18
N THR A 211 6.35 7.58 -15.38
CA THR A 211 7.53 8.07 -16.09
C THR A 211 8.25 9.16 -15.30
N ASP A 212 7.51 10.14 -14.77
CA ASP A 212 8.05 11.18 -13.93
C ASP A 212 8.60 10.62 -12.62
N LEU A 213 7.89 9.65 -12.01
CA LEU A 213 8.35 8.99 -10.79
C LEU A 213 9.68 8.25 -10.99
N VAL A 214 9.82 7.52 -12.10
CA VAL A 214 11.09 6.85 -12.45
C VAL A 214 12.22 7.87 -12.62
N SER A 215 11.92 9.00 -13.27
CA SER A 215 12.89 10.08 -13.43
C SER A 215 13.33 10.68 -12.09
N LEU A 216 12.39 10.85 -11.16
CA LEU A 216 12.71 11.30 -9.80
C LEU A 216 13.59 10.30 -9.04
N TYR A 217 13.29 8.99 -9.12
CA TYR A 217 14.14 7.96 -8.52
C TYR A 217 15.57 7.98 -9.06
N ARG A 218 15.74 8.25 -10.35
CA ARG A 218 17.06 8.32 -10.99
C ARG A 218 17.87 9.56 -10.60
N GLN A 219 17.19 10.68 -10.34
CA GLN A 219 17.82 11.97 -10.11
C GLN A 219 17.99 12.31 -8.61
N CYS A 220 17.26 11.63 -7.73
CA CYS A 220 17.39 11.90 -6.30
C CYS A 220 18.78 11.51 -5.78
N SER A 221 19.30 12.31 -4.86
CA SER A 221 20.54 11.99 -4.15
C SER A 221 20.32 10.89 -3.10
N LEU A 222 19.09 10.82 -2.55
CA LEU A 222 18.69 9.84 -1.56
C LEU A 222 17.18 9.60 -1.67
N PHE A 223 16.78 8.34 -1.72
CA PHE A 223 15.38 7.95 -1.52
C PHE A 223 15.15 7.52 -0.06
N VAL A 224 14.12 8.08 0.58
CA VAL A 224 13.78 7.76 1.97
C VAL A 224 12.38 7.17 2.05
N PHE A 225 12.27 6.00 2.69
CA PHE A 225 11.01 5.31 2.92
C PHE A 225 10.82 5.06 4.42
N PRO A 226 10.28 6.06 5.19
CA PRO A 226 10.31 6.06 6.65
C PRO A 226 9.13 5.32 7.29
N SER A 227 8.41 4.50 6.52
CA SER A 227 7.20 3.81 6.97
C SER A 227 7.44 3.00 8.24
N LEU A 228 6.45 3.01 9.13
CA LEU A 228 6.46 2.24 10.38
C LEU A 228 6.04 0.80 10.15
N HIS A 229 5.22 0.57 9.12
CA HIS A 229 4.68 -0.74 8.78
C HIS A 229 4.33 -0.79 7.29
N GLU A 230 4.70 -1.87 6.62
CA GLU A 230 4.32 -2.22 5.25
C GLU A 230 3.96 -3.71 5.17
N GLY A 231 3.22 -4.07 4.12
CA GLY A 231 2.86 -5.45 3.84
C GLY A 231 3.99 -6.32 3.29
#